data_94fa5a5a3a4ebc90796307e6bad6e2a8
#
_entry.id   94fa5a5a3a4ebc90796307e6bad6e2a8
#
_cell.length_a   1.000
_cell.length_b   1.000
_cell.length_c   1.000
_cell.angle_alpha   90.00
_cell.angle_beta   90.00
_cell.angle_gamma   90.00
#
_symmetry.space_group_name_H-M   'P 1'
#
loop_
_entity.id
_entity.type
_entity.pdbx_description
1 polymer ?
#
loop_
_entity_poly.entity_id
_entity_poly.type
_entity_poly.pdbx_seq_one_letter_code
_entity_poly.pdbx_strand_id
1 'polypeptide(L)'
;MPVRIKFDPRTKLAIIIMTTLIFVLNISFMIEIGFVIFLSCLLFLNGNHKMSAVYLLIFASLAGLNLTVFNNIQDSWSILGSFLLIGGRRILPTIMAATFVMTNTQIGEWVTSLQKLKIPFRVILPLVIVFRYFPTLFHNTRDILKALKFRGLITHNVQLIVHPIRAVEYLLVPILMSTDEIIAELSAVVFIRGMGNQVPHTSIYPNQFRWRDGITIGSSLLLIIGGVTFD
;
A
#
# COMPACT_ATOMS: atom_id res chain seq x y z
N MET A 1 17.34 14.71 13.93
CA MET A 1 16.43 13.64 13.39
C MET A 1 15.07 14.28 13.17
N PRO A 2 14.48 14.25 11.99
CA PRO A 2 13.15 14.82 11.77
C PRO A 2 12.15 14.09 12.66
N VAL A 3 11.33 14.84 13.37
CA VAL A 3 10.25 14.30 14.22
C VAL A 3 9.24 13.62 13.29
N ARG A 4 9.35 12.33 13.13
CA ARG A 4 8.40 11.55 12.33
C ARG A 4 7.14 11.33 13.15
N ILE A 5 6.06 11.96 12.74
CA ILE A 5 4.76 11.77 13.36
C ILE A 5 4.22 10.41 12.89
N LYS A 6 4.12 9.46 13.81
CA LYS A 6 3.49 8.16 13.52
C LYS A 6 1.97 8.30 13.62
N PHE A 7 1.29 7.96 12.54
CA PHE A 7 -0.17 7.86 12.45
C PHE A 7 -0.61 6.41 12.65
N ASP A 8 -1.78 6.20 13.24
CA ASP A 8 -2.35 4.87 13.40
C ASP A 8 -2.67 4.27 12.01
N PRO A 9 -2.34 2.99 11.73
CA PRO A 9 -2.66 2.34 10.46
C PRO A 9 -4.15 2.37 10.09
N ARG A 10 -5.07 2.45 11.06
CA ARG A 10 -6.51 2.63 10.82
C ARG A 10 -6.82 3.95 10.15
N THR A 11 -6.19 5.03 10.61
CA THR A 11 -6.31 6.37 10.00
C THR A 11 -5.81 6.34 8.56
N LYS A 12 -4.71 5.63 8.31
CA LYS A 12 -4.16 5.46 6.97
C LYS A 12 -5.11 4.71 6.03
N LEU A 13 -5.76 3.64 6.51
CA LEU A 13 -6.80 2.93 5.76
C LEU A 13 -8.00 3.83 5.45
N ALA A 14 -8.46 4.59 6.44
CA ALA A 14 -9.56 5.52 6.24
C ALA A 14 -9.23 6.55 5.15
N ILE A 15 -8.01 7.10 5.14
CA ILE A 15 -7.57 8.06 4.13
C ILE A 15 -7.55 7.44 2.73
N ILE A 16 -7.09 6.18 2.55
CA ILE A 16 -7.16 5.50 1.25
C ILE A 16 -8.61 5.36 0.78
N ILE A 17 -9.49 4.91 1.67
CA ILE A 17 -10.91 4.73 1.32
C ILE A 17 -11.53 6.06 0.92
N MET A 18 -11.25 7.13 1.68
CA MET A 18 -11.75 8.48 1.39
C MET A 18 -11.22 9.03 0.06
N THR A 19 -9.92 8.83 -0.24
CA THR A 19 -9.34 9.23 -1.53
C THR A 19 -9.93 8.47 -2.70
N THR A 20 -10.19 7.17 -2.52
CA THR A 20 -10.82 6.35 -3.56
C THR A 20 -12.26 6.78 -3.80
N LEU A 21 -13.00 7.16 -2.75
CA LEU A 21 -14.34 7.73 -2.85
C LEU A 21 -14.36 9.03 -3.66
N ILE A 22 -13.42 9.94 -3.41
CA ILE A 22 -13.28 11.20 -4.16
C ILE A 22 -13.02 10.92 -5.65
N PHE A 23 -12.18 9.93 -5.94
CA PHE A 23 -11.90 9.52 -7.32
C PHE A 23 -13.17 9.02 -8.04
N VAL A 24 -14.02 8.22 -7.36
CA VAL A 24 -15.25 7.65 -7.91
C VAL A 24 -16.35 8.70 -8.08
N LEU A 25 -16.49 9.62 -7.13
CA LEU A 25 -17.59 10.60 -7.09
C LEU A 25 -17.43 11.76 -8.09
N ASN A 26 -16.31 11.82 -8.86
CA ASN A 26 -16.10 12.87 -9.87
C ASN A 26 -16.21 14.31 -9.34
N ILE A 27 -15.75 14.57 -8.14
CA ILE A 27 -15.86 15.83 -7.42
C ILE A 27 -15.17 16.99 -8.16
N SER A 28 -15.65 18.20 -7.92
CA SER A 28 -15.17 19.47 -8.49
C SER A 28 -13.66 19.69 -8.35
N PHE A 29 -13.05 20.35 -9.35
CA PHE A 29 -11.60 20.62 -9.40
C PHE A 29 -11.06 21.36 -8.16
N MET A 30 -11.85 22.27 -7.58
CA MET A 30 -11.44 23.02 -6.39
C MET A 30 -11.18 22.12 -5.19
N ILE A 31 -11.99 21.08 -5.02
CA ILE A 31 -11.88 20.15 -3.90
C ILE A 31 -10.75 19.16 -4.11
N GLU A 32 -10.52 18.76 -5.36
CA GLU A 32 -9.36 17.97 -5.74
C GLU A 32 -8.05 18.68 -5.33
N ILE A 33 -7.93 19.98 -5.58
CA ILE A 33 -6.80 20.81 -5.14
C ILE A 33 -6.69 20.81 -3.61
N GLY A 34 -7.81 21.04 -2.91
CA GLY A 34 -7.83 21.02 -1.44
C GLY A 34 -7.35 19.70 -0.86
N PHE A 35 -7.77 18.60 -1.48
CA PHE A 35 -7.39 17.26 -1.04
C PHE A 35 -5.92 16.93 -1.33
N VAL A 36 -5.39 17.36 -2.47
CA VAL A 36 -3.97 17.23 -2.81
C VAL A 36 -3.09 18.01 -1.83
N ILE A 37 -3.49 19.25 -1.49
CA ILE A 37 -2.77 20.06 -0.49
C ILE A 37 -2.82 19.37 0.89
N PHE A 38 -3.98 18.85 1.28
CA PHE A 38 -4.13 18.11 2.53
C PHE A 38 -3.22 16.87 2.59
N LEU A 39 -3.21 16.03 1.55
CA LEU A 39 -2.33 14.85 1.46
C LEU A 39 -0.85 15.25 1.44
N SER A 40 -0.51 16.32 0.73
CA SER A 40 0.85 16.86 0.71
C SER A 40 1.32 17.29 2.10
N CYS A 41 0.45 17.94 2.86
CA CYS A 41 0.72 18.33 4.26
C CYS A 41 0.93 17.07 5.14
N LEU A 42 0.11 16.04 4.98
CA LEU A 42 0.28 14.77 5.71
C LEU A 42 1.61 14.07 5.36
N LEU A 43 2.00 14.04 4.08
CA LEU A 43 3.28 13.47 3.64
C LEU A 43 4.46 14.28 4.21
N PHE A 44 4.33 15.60 4.26
CA PHE A 44 5.33 16.47 4.84
C PHE A 44 5.51 16.23 6.34
N LEU A 45 4.42 16.12 7.11
CA LEU A 45 4.42 15.80 8.54
C LEU A 45 4.99 14.39 8.81
N ASN A 46 4.84 13.45 7.88
CA ASN A 46 5.38 12.10 7.97
C ASN A 46 6.90 12.03 7.66
N GLY A 47 7.53 13.16 7.31
CA GLY A 47 8.96 13.28 7.07
C GLY A 47 9.40 13.01 5.62
N ASN A 48 8.47 12.86 4.68
CA ASN A 48 8.76 12.63 3.26
C ASN A 48 8.66 13.90 2.42
N HIS A 49 9.44 14.92 2.79
CA HIS A 49 9.41 16.23 2.14
C HIS A 49 9.67 16.18 0.63
N LYS A 50 10.61 15.32 0.20
CA LYS A 50 10.96 15.18 -1.22
C LYS A 50 9.80 14.63 -2.04
N MET A 51 9.12 13.59 -1.56
CA MET A 51 7.98 12.99 -2.25
C MET A 51 6.79 13.94 -2.30
N SER A 52 6.52 14.65 -1.19
CA SER A 52 5.47 15.66 -1.13
C SER A 52 5.68 16.76 -2.18
N ALA A 53 6.91 17.32 -2.28
CA ALA A 53 7.23 18.34 -3.27
C ALA A 53 7.12 17.82 -4.72
N VAL A 54 7.59 16.61 -4.99
CA VAL A 54 7.50 15.98 -6.31
C VAL A 54 6.04 15.81 -6.74
N TYR A 55 5.17 15.30 -5.86
CA TYR A 55 3.76 15.14 -6.17
C TYR A 55 3.04 16.47 -6.42
N LEU A 56 3.36 17.51 -5.63
CA LEU A 56 2.82 18.84 -5.87
C LEU A 56 3.26 19.41 -7.22
N LEU A 57 4.53 19.24 -7.59
CA LEU A 57 5.04 19.69 -8.90
C LEU A 57 4.35 18.93 -10.04
N ILE A 58 4.19 17.60 -9.93
CA ILE A 58 3.49 16.79 -10.95
C ILE A 58 2.04 17.25 -11.06
N PHE A 59 1.34 17.46 -9.93
CA PHE A 59 -0.03 17.93 -9.95
C PHE A 59 -0.15 19.32 -10.59
N ALA A 60 0.69 20.25 -10.22
CA ALA A 60 0.72 21.61 -10.77
C ALA A 60 1.02 21.60 -12.29
N SER A 61 1.95 20.74 -12.75
CA SER A 61 2.26 20.60 -14.17
C SER A 61 1.09 20.04 -14.97
N LEU A 62 0.42 18.99 -14.45
CA LEU A 62 -0.75 18.40 -15.09
C LEU A 62 -1.93 19.36 -15.11
N ALA A 63 -2.15 20.10 -14.03
CA ALA A 63 -3.20 21.12 -13.96
C ALA A 63 -2.94 22.29 -14.93
N GLY A 64 -1.70 22.77 -15.01
CA GLY A 64 -1.31 23.81 -15.94
C GLY A 64 -1.43 23.39 -17.41
N LEU A 65 -0.98 22.19 -17.76
CA LEU A 65 -1.14 21.63 -19.10
C LEU A 65 -2.62 21.43 -19.46
N ASN A 66 -3.45 21.03 -18.51
CA ASN A 66 -4.88 20.89 -18.78
C ASN A 66 -5.53 22.24 -19.13
N LEU A 67 -5.18 23.32 -18.43
CA LEU A 67 -5.69 24.65 -18.72
C LEU A 67 -5.26 25.17 -20.12
N THR A 68 -4.03 24.87 -20.52
CA THR A 68 -3.51 25.29 -21.85
C THR A 68 -4.09 24.45 -22.99
N VAL A 69 -4.26 23.15 -22.81
CA VAL A 69 -4.85 22.24 -23.80
C VAL A 69 -6.34 22.49 -23.96
N PHE A 70 -7.07 22.75 -22.86
CA PHE A 70 -8.51 23.00 -22.87
C PHE A 70 -8.87 24.28 -23.66
N ASN A 71 -8.02 25.29 -23.67
CA ASN A 71 -8.24 26.53 -24.43
C ASN A 71 -8.03 26.37 -25.96
N ASN A 72 -7.44 25.27 -26.45
CA ASN A 72 -7.09 25.04 -27.85
C ASN A 72 -7.78 23.80 -28.44
N ILE A 73 -8.98 23.44 -27.99
CA ILE A 73 -9.70 22.25 -28.46
C ILE A 73 -10.27 22.51 -29.89
N GLN A 74 -9.49 22.17 -30.88
CA GLN A 74 -10.01 22.07 -32.31
C GLN A 74 -9.63 20.76 -32.99
N ASP A 75 -8.70 19.98 -32.45
CA ASP A 75 -8.21 18.76 -33.09
C ASP A 75 -8.54 17.50 -32.30
N SER A 76 -8.79 16.37 -33.02
CA SER A 76 -9.05 15.05 -32.40
C SER A 76 -7.91 14.60 -31.47
N TRP A 77 -6.69 15.02 -31.69
CA TRP A 77 -5.54 14.75 -30.83
C TRP A 77 -5.60 15.47 -29.48
N SER A 78 -6.22 16.64 -29.43
CA SER A 78 -6.39 17.40 -28.18
C SER A 78 -7.40 16.74 -27.24
N ILE A 79 -8.39 16.01 -27.78
CA ILE A 79 -9.37 15.24 -26.97
C ILE A 79 -8.68 14.07 -26.27
N LEU A 80 -7.83 13.32 -26.97
CA LEU A 80 -7.05 12.24 -26.37
C LEU A 80 -6.07 12.77 -25.31
N GLY A 81 -5.41 13.88 -25.60
CA GLY A 81 -4.50 14.55 -24.67
C GLY A 81 -5.21 15.01 -23.40
N SER A 82 -6.36 15.65 -23.51
CA SER A 82 -7.14 16.10 -22.36
C SER A 82 -7.66 14.93 -21.50
N PHE A 83 -8.09 13.84 -22.13
CA PHE A 83 -8.49 12.63 -21.41
C PHE A 83 -7.36 12.04 -20.56
N LEU A 84 -6.14 11.92 -21.13
CA LEU A 84 -4.97 11.43 -20.40
C LEU A 84 -4.54 12.38 -19.28
N LEU A 85 -4.58 13.70 -19.52
CA LEU A 85 -4.22 14.70 -18.51
C LEU A 85 -5.21 14.73 -17.34
N ILE A 86 -6.51 14.68 -17.63
CA ILE A 86 -7.55 14.64 -16.60
C ILE A 86 -7.47 13.33 -15.80
N GLY A 87 -7.34 12.20 -16.49
CA GLY A 87 -7.19 10.89 -15.84
C GLY A 87 -5.93 10.80 -14.98
N GLY A 88 -4.77 11.24 -15.50
CA GLY A 88 -3.51 11.27 -14.77
C GLY A 88 -3.59 12.15 -13.51
N ARG A 89 -4.20 13.33 -13.63
CA ARG A 89 -4.40 14.26 -12.51
C ARG A 89 -5.28 13.66 -11.42
N ARG A 90 -6.39 13.01 -11.78
CA ARG A 90 -7.33 12.39 -10.83
C ARG A 90 -6.76 11.18 -10.09
N ILE A 91 -5.90 10.41 -10.73
CA ILE A 91 -5.24 9.25 -10.09
C ILE A 91 -4.19 9.70 -9.06
N LEU A 92 -3.63 10.88 -9.21
CA LEU A 92 -2.51 11.39 -8.41
C LEU A 92 -2.81 11.43 -6.88
N PRO A 93 -3.96 11.93 -6.39
CA PRO A 93 -4.30 11.88 -4.96
C PRO A 93 -4.31 10.46 -4.40
N THR A 94 -4.78 9.48 -5.18
CA THR A 94 -4.79 8.07 -4.77
C THR A 94 -3.37 7.51 -4.63
N ILE A 95 -2.47 7.86 -5.55
CA ILE A 95 -1.05 7.48 -5.45
C ILE A 95 -0.39 8.16 -4.24
N MET A 96 -0.69 9.43 -3.97
CA MET A 96 -0.21 10.13 -2.78
C MET A 96 -0.68 9.47 -1.49
N ALA A 97 -1.95 9.08 -1.41
CA ALA A 97 -2.49 8.35 -0.26
C ALA A 97 -1.83 6.98 -0.10
N ALA A 98 -1.63 6.23 -1.19
CA ALA A 98 -0.95 4.95 -1.16
C ALA A 98 0.50 5.09 -0.65
N THR A 99 1.24 6.08 -1.12
CA THR A 99 2.60 6.35 -0.64
C THR A 99 2.63 6.77 0.82
N PHE A 100 1.66 7.57 1.27
CA PHE A 100 1.51 7.93 2.68
C PHE A 100 1.31 6.69 3.56
N VAL A 101 0.48 5.75 3.12
CA VAL A 101 0.18 4.50 3.84
C VAL A 101 1.39 3.58 3.89
N MET A 102 2.08 3.40 2.76
CA MET A 102 3.25 2.51 2.69
C MET A 102 4.45 3.05 3.46
N THR A 103 4.52 4.37 3.61
CA THR A 103 5.67 5.00 4.27
C THR A 103 5.54 4.88 5.78
N ASN A 104 6.65 4.44 6.41
CA ASN A 104 6.81 4.39 7.88
C ASN A 104 5.79 3.52 8.62
N THR A 105 5.20 2.51 7.97
CA THR A 105 4.32 1.54 8.64
C THR A 105 4.97 0.17 8.66
N GLN A 106 5.18 -0.37 9.85
CA GLN A 106 5.68 -1.73 10.01
C GLN A 106 4.53 -2.74 9.91
N ILE A 107 4.83 -3.93 9.41
CA ILE A 107 3.84 -5.01 9.28
C ILE A 107 3.19 -5.34 10.62
N GLY A 108 3.96 -5.30 11.73
CA GLY A 108 3.45 -5.53 13.08
C GLY A 108 2.41 -4.48 13.53
N GLU A 109 2.52 -3.23 13.11
CA GLU A 109 1.54 -2.18 13.38
C GLU A 109 0.22 -2.45 12.65
N TRP A 110 0.28 -2.98 11.42
CA TRP A 110 -0.89 -3.42 10.66
C TRP A 110 -1.64 -4.53 11.37
N VAL A 111 -0.93 -5.55 11.80
CA VAL A 111 -1.50 -6.70 12.52
C VAL A 111 -2.21 -6.24 13.80
N THR A 112 -1.57 -5.38 14.58
CA THR A 112 -2.17 -4.85 15.81
C THR A 112 -3.42 -4.03 15.54
N SER A 113 -3.43 -3.27 14.45
CA SER A 113 -4.59 -2.48 14.06
C SER A 113 -5.76 -3.36 13.62
N LEU A 114 -5.49 -4.45 12.89
CA LEU A 114 -6.49 -5.45 12.50
C LEU A 114 -7.08 -6.18 13.72
N GLN A 115 -6.26 -6.51 14.73
CA GLN A 115 -6.74 -7.09 15.98
C GLN A 115 -7.73 -6.16 16.71
N LYS A 116 -7.43 -4.86 16.73
CA LYS A 116 -8.32 -3.86 17.36
C LYS A 116 -9.60 -3.61 16.58
N LEU A 117 -9.66 -3.94 15.27
CA LEU A 117 -10.88 -3.92 14.46
C LEU A 117 -11.81 -5.11 14.76
N LYS A 118 -11.52 -5.90 15.82
CA LYS A 118 -12.29 -7.08 16.24
C LYS A 118 -12.36 -8.18 15.18
N ILE A 119 -11.37 -8.23 14.28
CA ILE A 119 -11.25 -9.33 13.34
C ILE A 119 -10.92 -10.61 14.14
N PRO A 120 -11.58 -11.74 13.87
CA PRO A 120 -11.35 -12.95 14.63
C PRO A 120 -9.90 -13.42 14.51
N PHE A 121 -9.31 -13.84 15.63
CA PHE A 121 -7.91 -14.28 15.71
C PHE A 121 -7.56 -15.38 14.71
N ARG A 122 -8.55 -16.22 14.36
CA ARG A 122 -8.40 -17.28 13.34
C ARG A 122 -7.97 -16.77 11.97
N VAL A 123 -8.32 -15.52 11.62
CA VAL A 123 -7.93 -14.86 10.36
C VAL A 123 -6.61 -14.13 10.50
N ILE A 124 -6.38 -13.53 11.66
CA ILE A 124 -5.17 -12.73 11.92
C ILE A 124 -3.93 -13.61 12.01
N LEU A 125 -4.02 -14.78 12.64
CA LEU A 125 -2.88 -15.68 12.84
C LEU A 125 -2.24 -16.12 11.51
N PRO A 126 -2.97 -16.64 10.51
CA PRO A 126 -2.41 -16.96 9.21
C PRO A 126 -1.80 -15.75 8.51
N LEU A 127 -2.43 -14.58 8.59
CA LEU A 127 -1.94 -13.34 7.99
C LEU A 127 -0.57 -12.94 8.56
N VAL A 128 -0.41 -13.01 9.88
CA VAL A 128 0.86 -12.73 10.57
C VAL A 128 1.95 -13.69 10.10
N ILE A 129 1.61 -14.96 10.00
CA ILE A 129 2.53 -16.00 9.53
C ILE A 129 2.96 -15.71 8.10
N VAL A 130 2.04 -15.43 7.19
CA VAL A 130 2.35 -15.10 5.80
C VAL A 130 3.29 -13.90 5.72
N PHE A 131 2.98 -12.79 6.38
CA PHE A 131 3.83 -11.60 6.34
C PHE A 131 5.23 -11.82 6.93
N ARG A 132 5.35 -12.69 7.94
CA ARG A 132 6.64 -13.03 8.54
C ARG A 132 7.47 -13.91 7.62
N TYR A 133 6.83 -14.88 6.96
CA TYR A 133 7.51 -15.87 6.10
C TYR A 133 7.75 -15.37 4.68
N PHE A 134 6.99 -14.42 4.20
CA PHE A 134 7.14 -13.88 2.86
C PHE A 134 8.59 -13.45 2.52
N PRO A 135 9.28 -12.67 3.38
CA PRO A 135 10.70 -12.34 3.15
C PRO A 135 11.60 -13.57 3.09
N THR A 136 11.36 -14.55 3.97
CA THR A 136 12.14 -15.79 4.02
C THR A 136 11.96 -16.63 2.75
N LEU A 137 10.71 -16.79 2.29
CA LEU A 137 10.41 -17.47 1.02
C LEU A 137 11.08 -16.79 -0.16
N PHE A 138 11.13 -15.46 -0.17
CA PHE A 138 11.81 -14.73 -1.24
C PHE A 138 13.34 -14.96 -1.24
N HIS A 139 13.95 -15.07 -0.07
CA HIS A 139 15.36 -15.43 0.05
C HIS A 139 15.60 -16.88 -0.39
N ASN A 140 14.82 -17.83 0.10
CA ASN A 140 14.90 -19.24 -0.28
C ASN A 140 14.77 -19.42 -1.80
N THR A 141 13.80 -18.74 -2.42
CA THR A 141 13.61 -18.79 -3.88
C THR A 141 14.83 -18.29 -4.63
N ARG A 142 15.48 -17.21 -4.15
CA ARG A 142 16.72 -16.71 -4.75
C ARG A 142 17.87 -17.73 -4.63
N ASP A 143 17.98 -18.41 -3.51
CA ASP A 143 19.04 -19.39 -3.28
C ASP A 143 18.81 -20.65 -4.09
N ILE A 144 17.56 -21.11 -4.25
CA ILE A 144 17.20 -22.18 -5.18
C ILE A 144 17.57 -21.80 -6.62
N LEU A 145 17.26 -20.56 -7.05
CA LEU A 145 17.64 -20.09 -8.39
C LEU A 145 19.16 -20.08 -8.60
N LYS A 146 19.95 -19.67 -7.60
CA LYS A 146 21.41 -19.75 -7.65
C LYS A 146 21.88 -21.19 -7.77
N ALA A 147 21.34 -22.09 -6.95
CA ALA A 147 21.69 -23.52 -6.98
C ALA A 147 21.38 -24.16 -8.35
N LEU A 148 20.26 -23.81 -8.96
CA LEU A 148 19.88 -24.28 -10.30
C LEU A 148 20.84 -23.77 -11.39
N LYS A 149 21.31 -22.53 -11.25
CA LYS A 149 22.34 -21.97 -12.15
C LYS A 149 23.67 -22.68 -12.00
N PHE A 150 24.12 -22.95 -10.76
CA PHE A 150 25.37 -23.70 -10.51
C PHE A 150 25.29 -25.14 -11.03
N ARG A 151 24.12 -25.76 -11.02
CA ARG A 151 23.89 -27.09 -11.58
C ARG A 151 23.79 -27.10 -13.12
N GLY A 152 23.86 -25.92 -13.77
CA GLY A 152 23.73 -25.78 -15.23
C GLY A 152 22.33 -26.05 -15.79
N LEU A 153 21.32 -26.21 -14.92
CA LEU A 153 19.94 -26.46 -15.33
C LEU A 153 19.27 -25.21 -15.90
N ILE A 154 19.75 -24.04 -15.52
CA ILE A 154 19.26 -22.73 -15.97
C ILE A 154 20.47 -21.88 -16.33
N THR A 155 20.62 -21.54 -17.60
CA THR A 155 21.67 -20.63 -18.05
C THR A 155 21.20 -19.17 -17.99
N HIS A 156 19.96 -18.90 -18.37
CA HIS A 156 19.36 -17.57 -18.39
C HIS A 156 17.95 -17.59 -17.78
N ASN A 157 17.57 -16.54 -17.07
CA ASN A 157 16.23 -16.42 -16.48
C ASN A 157 15.09 -16.49 -17.53
N VAL A 158 15.40 -16.17 -18.79
CA VAL A 158 14.46 -16.23 -19.92
C VAL A 158 14.02 -17.68 -20.19
N GLN A 159 14.85 -18.68 -19.89
CA GLN A 159 14.49 -20.10 -20.10
C GLN A 159 13.32 -20.55 -19.20
N LEU A 160 13.18 -19.94 -18.02
CA LEU A 160 12.06 -20.18 -17.11
C LEU A 160 10.73 -19.66 -17.68
N ILE A 161 10.79 -18.58 -18.46
CA ILE A 161 9.60 -17.98 -19.10
C ILE A 161 9.21 -18.79 -20.35
N VAL A 162 10.19 -19.28 -21.11
CA VAL A 162 9.96 -20.05 -22.35
C VAL A 162 9.43 -21.47 -22.05
N HIS A 163 9.86 -22.06 -20.93
CA HIS A 163 9.44 -23.41 -20.53
C HIS A 163 8.75 -23.37 -19.14
N PRO A 164 7.48 -22.91 -19.06
CA PRO A 164 6.80 -22.70 -17.78
C PRO A 164 6.61 -23.99 -16.96
N ILE A 165 6.40 -25.14 -17.60
CA ILE A 165 6.24 -26.44 -16.91
C ILE A 165 7.52 -26.81 -16.19
N ARG A 166 8.67 -26.72 -16.84
CA ARG A 166 9.99 -26.97 -16.20
C ARG A 166 10.31 -25.96 -15.12
N ALA A 167 9.90 -24.70 -15.31
CA ALA A 167 10.06 -23.67 -14.30
C ALA A 167 9.30 -23.97 -13.01
N VAL A 168 8.07 -24.47 -13.15
CA VAL A 168 7.24 -24.93 -12.02
C VAL A 168 7.91 -26.09 -11.31
N GLU A 169 8.38 -27.10 -12.03
CA GLU A 169 9.03 -28.28 -11.44
C GLU A 169 10.32 -27.91 -10.70
N TYR A 170 11.19 -27.09 -11.29
CA TYR A 170 12.49 -26.75 -10.71
C TYR A 170 12.41 -25.74 -9.57
N LEU A 171 11.39 -24.88 -9.55
CA LEU A 171 11.21 -23.85 -8.50
C LEU A 171 10.19 -24.27 -7.46
N LEU A 172 9.01 -24.74 -7.89
CA LEU A 172 7.90 -24.95 -6.99
C LEU A 172 8.12 -26.18 -6.09
N VAL A 173 8.68 -27.27 -6.64
CA VAL A 173 8.94 -28.48 -5.85
C VAL A 173 9.91 -28.25 -4.68
N PRO A 174 11.11 -27.64 -4.87
CA PRO A 174 11.99 -27.35 -3.75
C PRO A 174 11.41 -26.32 -2.76
N ILE A 175 10.62 -25.35 -3.24
CA ILE A 175 9.93 -24.38 -2.36
C ILE A 175 8.89 -25.10 -1.49
N LEU A 176 8.09 -26.02 -2.06
CA LEU A 176 7.12 -26.78 -1.30
C LEU A 176 7.79 -27.65 -0.25
N MET A 177 8.88 -28.36 -0.59
CA MET A 177 9.62 -29.19 0.36
C MET A 177 10.18 -28.37 1.53
N SER A 178 10.76 -27.21 1.26
CA SER A 178 11.25 -26.32 2.32
C SER A 178 10.11 -25.71 3.16
N THR A 179 8.94 -25.55 2.56
CA THR A 179 7.76 -25.02 3.26
C THR A 179 7.16 -26.04 4.21
N ASP A 180 7.19 -27.33 3.87
CA ASP A 180 6.68 -28.41 4.73
C ASP A 180 7.45 -28.47 6.07
N GLU A 181 8.76 -28.33 6.04
CA GLU A 181 9.60 -28.25 7.25
C GLU A 181 9.18 -27.06 8.12
N ILE A 182 9.02 -25.88 7.50
CA ILE A 182 8.58 -24.67 8.19
C ILE A 182 7.19 -24.83 8.80
N ILE A 183 6.25 -25.47 8.11
CA ILE A 183 4.90 -25.73 8.61
C ILE A 183 4.93 -26.63 9.84
N ALA A 184 5.75 -27.67 9.82
CA ALA A 184 5.89 -28.60 10.95
C ALA A 184 6.46 -27.88 12.19
N GLU A 185 7.53 -27.09 12.04
CA GLU A 185 8.11 -26.30 13.12
C GLU A 185 7.13 -25.28 13.69
N LEU A 186 6.45 -24.55 12.80
CA LEU A 186 5.45 -23.56 13.22
C LEU A 186 4.30 -24.17 13.98
N SER A 187 3.78 -25.29 13.49
CA SER A 187 2.69 -26.02 14.16
C SER A 187 3.11 -26.40 15.58
N ALA A 188 4.30 -26.94 15.74
CA ALA A 188 4.83 -27.29 17.07
C ALA A 188 4.94 -26.05 17.96
N VAL A 189 5.48 -24.93 17.47
CA VAL A 189 5.63 -23.67 18.23
C VAL A 189 4.27 -23.09 18.63
N VAL A 190 3.28 -23.11 17.73
CA VAL A 190 1.92 -22.60 17.97
C VAL A 190 1.26 -23.41 19.10
N PHE A 191 1.38 -24.76 19.07
CA PHE A 191 0.87 -25.60 20.14
C PHE A 191 1.56 -25.36 21.48
N ILE A 192 2.89 -25.31 21.53
CA ILE A 192 3.67 -25.08 22.74
C ILE A 192 3.34 -23.71 23.35
N ARG A 193 3.16 -22.67 22.53
CA ARG A 193 2.80 -21.33 22.99
C ARG A 193 1.33 -21.17 23.36
N GLY A 194 0.50 -22.23 23.19
CA GLY A 194 -0.92 -22.18 23.53
C GLY A 194 -1.71 -21.13 22.74
N MET A 195 -1.30 -20.81 21.51
CA MET A 195 -1.96 -19.79 20.69
C MET A 195 -3.40 -20.15 20.27
N GLY A 196 -3.84 -21.39 20.53
CA GLY A 196 -5.24 -21.82 20.36
C GLY A 196 -6.16 -21.46 21.53
N ASN A 197 -5.63 -21.03 22.68
CA ASN A 197 -6.43 -20.65 23.84
C ASN A 197 -7.04 -19.25 23.65
N GLN A 198 -8.28 -19.08 24.14
CA GLN A 198 -9.03 -17.82 24.08
C GLN A 198 -8.53 -16.76 25.09
N VAL A 199 -7.25 -16.75 25.41
CA VAL A 199 -6.66 -15.77 26.34
C VAL A 199 -6.39 -14.47 25.57
N PRO A 200 -6.71 -13.30 26.13
CA PRO A 200 -6.41 -12.03 25.48
C PRO A 200 -4.90 -11.85 25.30
N HIS A 201 -4.47 -11.75 24.04
CA HIS A 201 -3.07 -11.53 23.71
C HIS A 201 -2.70 -10.06 23.81
N THR A 202 -1.60 -9.75 24.50
CA THR A 202 -1.04 -8.39 24.56
C THR A 202 -0.13 -8.13 23.37
N SER A 203 -0.23 -6.95 22.77
CA SER A 203 0.63 -6.56 21.65
C SER A 203 1.80 -5.72 22.13
N ILE A 204 2.99 -5.97 21.56
CA ILE A 204 4.22 -5.19 21.79
C ILE A 204 4.11 -3.79 21.15
N TYR A 205 3.28 -3.63 20.13
CA TYR A 205 3.09 -2.35 19.44
C TYR A 205 1.94 -1.57 20.09
N PRO A 206 2.22 -0.48 20.85
CA PRO A 206 1.18 0.35 21.46
C PRO A 206 0.55 1.26 20.40
N ASN A 207 -0.27 0.70 19.52
CA ASN A 207 -1.07 1.52 18.60
C ASN A 207 -2.19 2.17 19.42
N GLN A 208 -2.04 3.44 19.74
CA GLN A 208 -3.06 4.24 20.40
C GLN A 208 -3.62 5.26 19.41
N PHE A 209 -4.93 5.24 19.24
CA PHE A 209 -5.63 6.28 18.52
C PHE A 209 -5.42 7.62 19.23
N ARG A 210 -4.74 8.54 18.57
CA ARG A 210 -4.41 9.86 19.11
C ARG A 210 -5.38 10.90 18.56
N TRP A 211 -5.54 12.00 19.27
CA TRP A 211 -6.36 13.14 18.82
C TRP A 211 -6.04 13.58 17.39
N ARG A 212 -4.76 13.51 16.99
CA ARG A 212 -4.30 13.82 15.63
C ARG A 212 -4.94 12.94 14.56
N ASP A 213 -5.15 11.67 14.85
CA ASP A 213 -5.79 10.70 13.95
C ASP A 213 -7.27 11.06 13.75
N GLY A 214 -7.95 11.51 14.82
CA GLY A 214 -9.31 12.03 14.74
C GLY A 214 -9.43 13.28 13.88
N ILE A 215 -8.49 14.23 14.02
CA ILE A 215 -8.46 15.46 13.21
C ILE A 215 -8.24 15.11 11.72
N THR A 216 -7.32 14.20 11.39
CA THR A 216 -7.05 13.83 10.00
C THR A 216 -8.24 13.13 9.34
N ILE A 217 -8.93 12.25 10.04
CA ILE A 217 -10.16 11.62 9.54
C ILE A 217 -11.28 12.67 9.42
N GLY A 218 -11.47 13.52 10.43
CA GLY A 218 -12.49 14.56 10.42
C GLY A 218 -12.29 15.57 9.29
N SER A 219 -11.07 16.03 9.07
CA SER A 219 -10.75 16.97 7.97
C SER A 219 -10.94 16.34 6.59
N SER A 220 -10.57 15.07 6.40
CA SER A 220 -10.80 14.37 5.13
C SER A 220 -12.30 14.17 4.84
N LEU A 221 -13.08 13.87 5.87
CA LEU A 221 -14.52 13.70 5.77
C LEU A 221 -15.24 15.03 5.46
N LEU A 222 -14.78 16.13 6.08
CA LEU A 222 -15.29 17.48 5.86
C LEU A 222 -15.03 17.94 4.41
N LEU A 223 -13.86 17.63 3.84
CA LEU A 223 -13.55 17.91 2.44
C LEU A 223 -14.45 17.12 1.48
N ILE A 224 -14.80 15.87 1.79
CA ILE A 224 -15.72 15.07 0.96
C ILE A 224 -17.15 15.61 1.02
N ILE A 225 -17.65 15.90 2.24
CA ILE A 225 -18.99 16.44 2.42
C ILE A 225 -19.09 17.80 1.72
N GLY A 226 -18.09 18.67 1.87
CA GLY A 226 -18.00 19.91 1.13
C GLY A 226 -18.04 19.68 -0.39
N GLY A 227 -17.41 18.61 -0.88
CA GLY A 227 -17.42 18.22 -2.27
C GLY A 227 -18.78 17.85 -2.82
N VAL A 228 -19.50 17.06 -2.06
CA VAL A 228 -20.84 16.58 -2.46
C VAL A 228 -21.90 17.68 -2.34
N THR A 229 -21.70 18.67 -1.46
CA THR A 229 -22.69 19.76 -1.26
C THR A 229 -22.50 20.93 -2.21
N PHE A 230 -21.33 21.09 -2.82
CA PHE A 230 -21.03 22.20 -3.74
C PHE A 230 -21.01 21.79 -5.24
N ASP A 231 -21.15 20.51 -5.55
CA ASP A 231 -21.45 19.98 -6.91
C ASP A 231 -22.97 19.81 -7.08
#